data_52f38e80486f799782c105abd21471c0
#
_entry.id   52f38e80486f799782c105abd21471c0
#
_cell.length_a   1.000
_cell.length_b   1.000
_cell.length_c   1.000
_cell.angle_alpha   90.00
_cell.angle_beta   90.00
_cell.angle_gamma   90.00
#
_symmetry.space_group_name_H-M   'P 1'
#
loop_
_entity.id
_entity.type
_entity.pdbx_description
1 polymer ?
#
loop_
_entity_poly.entity_id
_entity_poly.type
_entity_poly.pdbx_seq_one_letter_code
_entity_poly.pdbx_strand_id
1 'polypeptide(L)'
;MKIGFVVNDVKTEHPRYTTTRIAQAAREMGHESWTIGVGDFAADKDDHVRARARMTNGKKHKDGEAYLKDLLSDKAHNESIKVADLDILMLRNDPADDAERTWAQTAGINFGELALRHGVIVLNDPGTVSGALNKMYFQHFPPAVRPRTVISRDVEEIQKFIKDEGGRAILKPLQGSGGTGVFLVKPEEKANINQMIEAISRDGYVIAQEYLEAAKDGDTRLFVVNGEPLKVDGHYAAFRRVSKSGDARSNLSSGGSIAKAKIDDQTLKIAEIVRPKLVADGMFMVGLDIVGDKLMEINV
;
A
#
# COMPACT_ATOMS: atom_id res chain seq x y z
N MET A 1 24.17 7.54 4.32
CA MET A 1 23.39 7.55 3.06
C MET A 1 22.41 8.71 3.09
N LYS A 2 22.05 9.22 1.91
CA LYS A 2 20.98 10.19 1.69
C LYS A 2 19.75 9.46 1.14
N ILE A 3 18.65 9.45 1.89
CA ILE A 3 17.44 8.69 1.57
C ILE A 3 16.28 9.66 1.42
N GLY A 4 15.62 9.65 0.28
CA GLY A 4 14.38 10.37 0.02
C GLY A 4 13.15 9.47 0.21
N PHE A 5 12.14 9.94 0.92
CA PHE A 5 10.86 9.28 1.10
C PHE A 5 9.77 10.12 0.42
N VAL A 6 9.20 9.59 -0.65
CA VAL A 6 8.11 10.25 -1.38
C VAL A 6 6.79 9.91 -0.71
N VAL A 7 6.05 10.94 -0.32
CA VAL A 7 4.75 10.84 0.35
C VAL A 7 3.69 11.66 -0.39
N ASN A 8 2.41 11.45 -0.12
CA ASN A 8 1.33 12.23 -0.73
C ASN A 8 1.46 13.73 -0.46
N ASP A 9 1.62 14.10 0.80
CA ASP A 9 1.95 15.44 1.28
C ASP A 9 2.64 15.32 2.64
N VAL A 10 3.71 16.06 2.85
CA VAL A 10 4.46 16.03 4.12
C VAL A 10 3.58 16.43 5.32
N LYS A 11 2.57 17.30 5.08
CA LYS A 11 1.66 17.79 6.12
C LYS A 11 0.59 16.77 6.51
N THR A 12 0.30 15.77 5.66
CA THR A 12 -0.70 14.74 5.93
C THR A 12 -0.10 13.45 6.49
N GLU A 13 1.24 13.43 6.69
CA GLU A 13 1.91 12.30 7.32
C GLU A 13 1.43 12.09 8.76
N HIS A 14 1.38 10.82 9.16
CA HIS A 14 0.90 10.42 10.48
C HIS A 14 1.98 9.64 11.26
N PRO A 15 2.09 9.80 12.60
CA PRO A 15 3.12 9.15 13.42
C PRO A 15 3.14 7.62 13.34
N ARG A 16 2.00 7.02 12.98
CA ARG A 16 1.85 5.56 12.86
C ARG A 16 2.14 5.03 11.46
N TYR A 17 2.31 5.90 10.47
CA TYR A 17 2.60 5.44 9.11
C TYR A 17 3.97 4.77 9.05
N THR A 18 4.04 3.71 8.28
CA THR A 18 5.28 2.95 8.09
C THR A 18 6.38 3.84 7.55
N THR A 19 6.07 4.72 6.60
CA THR A 19 7.02 5.68 6.01
C THR A 19 7.61 6.61 7.06
N THR A 20 6.79 7.24 7.91
CA THR A 20 7.25 8.10 9.00
C THR A 20 8.19 7.36 9.95
N ARG A 21 7.85 6.11 10.30
CA ARG A 21 8.66 5.30 11.22
C ARG A 21 10.01 4.89 10.61
N ILE A 22 10.03 4.54 9.32
CA ILE A 22 11.29 4.21 8.62
C ILE A 22 12.15 5.45 8.47
N ALA A 23 11.55 6.59 8.12
CA ALA A 23 12.26 7.86 7.99
C ALA A 23 12.87 8.32 9.33
N GLN A 24 12.13 8.16 10.45
CA GLN A 24 12.65 8.38 11.80
C GLN A 24 13.82 7.44 12.10
N ALA A 25 13.66 6.13 11.88
CA ALA A 25 14.71 5.15 12.14
C ALA A 25 15.98 5.43 11.32
N ALA A 26 15.83 5.74 10.04
CA ALA A 26 16.95 6.13 9.18
C ALA A 26 17.70 7.34 9.75
N ARG A 27 16.98 8.35 10.27
CA ARG A 27 17.56 9.52 10.89
C ARG A 27 18.33 9.18 12.16
N GLU A 28 17.76 8.32 13.00
CA GLU A 28 18.39 7.85 14.26
C GLU A 28 19.65 7.01 14.02
N MET A 29 19.69 6.27 12.89
CA MET A 29 20.86 5.52 12.42
C MET A 29 21.95 6.43 11.82
N GLY A 30 21.74 7.74 11.73
CA GLY A 30 22.70 8.72 11.23
C GLY A 30 22.62 8.96 9.72
N HIS A 31 21.57 8.54 9.05
CA HIS A 31 21.36 8.86 7.64
C HIS A 31 20.71 10.22 7.46
N GLU A 32 20.89 10.85 6.31
CA GLU A 32 20.09 11.98 5.86
C GLU A 32 18.76 11.44 5.34
N SER A 33 17.66 11.75 6.06
CA SER A 33 16.31 11.26 5.78
C SER A 33 15.45 12.43 5.31
N TRP A 34 15.26 12.53 4.00
CA TRP A 34 14.48 13.59 3.36
C TRP A 34 13.06 13.13 3.05
N THR A 35 12.06 13.90 3.46
CA THR A 35 10.66 13.66 3.13
C THR A 35 10.23 14.63 2.03
N ILE A 36 9.63 14.09 0.97
CA ILE A 36 9.29 14.81 -0.28
C ILE A 36 7.81 14.55 -0.58
N GLY A 37 7.01 15.59 -0.70
CA GLY A 37 5.64 15.45 -1.20
C GLY A 37 5.63 15.21 -2.72
N VAL A 38 4.66 14.47 -3.25
CA VAL A 38 4.55 14.22 -4.70
C VAL A 38 4.43 15.51 -5.53
N GLY A 39 3.98 16.61 -4.93
CA GLY A 39 3.88 17.93 -5.56
C GLY A 39 5.14 18.79 -5.45
N ASP A 40 6.20 18.28 -4.83
CA ASP A 40 7.41 19.05 -4.56
C ASP A 40 8.54 18.81 -5.56
N PHE A 41 8.34 17.93 -6.53
CA PHE A 41 9.29 17.66 -7.59
C PHE A 41 9.27 18.72 -8.69
N ALA A 42 10.41 18.90 -9.34
CA ALA A 42 10.58 19.70 -10.54
C ALA A 42 11.66 19.08 -11.44
N ALA A 43 11.41 19.09 -12.75
CA ALA A 43 12.46 18.84 -13.74
C ALA A 43 12.91 20.20 -14.31
N ASP A 44 14.21 20.46 -14.35
CA ASP A 44 14.75 21.70 -14.88
C ASP A 44 15.15 21.58 -16.36
N LYS A 45 15.53 22.70 -16.96
CA LYS A 45 15.92 22.77 -18.38
C LYS A 45 17.19 21.98 -18.74
N ASP A 46 17.95 21.56 -17.72
CA ASP A 46 19.22 20.84 -17.88
C ASP A 46 19.04 19.34 -17.55
N ASP A 47 17.79 18.84 -17.59
CA ASP A 47 17.34 17.47 -17.29
C ASP A 47 17.65 17.02 -15.85
N HIS A 48 17.84 17.95 -14.91
CA HIS A 48 17.99 17.61 -13.52
C HIS A 48 16.64 17.56 -12.81
N VAL A 49 16.44 16.49 -12.03
CA VAL A 49 15.31 16.40 -11.11
C VAL A 49 15.68 17.03 -9.79
N ARG A 50 14.86 17.96 -9.33
CA ARG A 50 14.95 18.60 -8.01
C ARG A 50 13.70 18.29 -7.21
N ALA A 51 13.82 18.36 -5.89
CA ALA A 51 12.67 18.24 -5.00
C ALA A 51 12.83 19.22 -3.83
N ARG A 52 11.75 19.91 -3.46
CA ARG A 52 11.67 20.55 -2.15
C ARG A 52 11.49 19.46 -1.11
N ALA A 53 12.46 19.32 -0.25
CA ALA A 53 12.54 18.23 0.70
C ALA A 53 12.67 18.75 2.14
N ARG A 54 12.10 18.02 3.07
CA ARG A 54 12.22 18.33 4.50
C ARG A 54 12.97 17.24 5.24
N MET A 55 13.81 17.65 6.17
CA MET A 55 14.52 16.78 7.10
C MET A 55 14.46 17.38 8.50
N THR A 56 14.28 16.55 9.52
CA THR A 56 14.27 17.00 10.92
C THR A 56 15.60 17.65 11.31
N ASN A 57 15.53 18.70 12.12
CA ASN A 57 16.73 19.31 12.69
C ASN A 57 17.40 18.35 13.68
N GLY A 58 16.63 17.70 14.54
CA GLY A 58 17.14 16.67 15.46
C GLY A 58 17.46 15.35 14.75
N LYS A 59 18.38 14.58 15.35
CA LYS A 59 18.74 13.23 14.89
C LYS A 59 17.98 12.12 15.62
N LYS A 60 17.49 12.40 16.83
CA LYS A 60 16.76 11.45 17.68
C LYS A 60 15.47 12.07 18.17
N HIS A 61 14.41 11.29 18.17
CA HIS A 61 13.09 11.71 18.58
C HIS A 61 12.49 10.65 19.51
N LYS A 62 11.77 11.09 20.52
CA LYS A 62 11.13 10.21 21.50
C LYS A 62 10.17 9.21 20.85
N ASP A 63 9.41 9.68 19.84
CA ASP A 63 8.37 8.94 19.13
C ASP A 63 8.08 9.61 17.78
N GLY A 64 7.19 9.01 16.99
CA GLY A 64 6.80 9.53 15.68
C GLY A 64 6.09 10.90 15.75
N GLU A 65 5.41 11.22 16.85
CA GLU A 65 4.78 12.55 17.03
C GLU A 65 5.84 13.62 17.18
N ALA A 66 6.86 13.37 18.00
CA ALA A 66 7.98 14.29 18.17
C ALA A 66 8.78 14.44 16.87
N TYR A 67 8.94 13.35 16.09
CA TYR A 67 9.59 13.38 14.78
C TYR A 67 8.82 14.26 13.80
N LEU A 68 7.51 14.07 13.65
CA LEU A 68 6.70 14.88 12.73
C LEU A 68 6.61 16.34 13.17
N LYS A 69 6.51 16.59 14.48
CA LYS A 69 6.52 17.95 15.00
C LYS A 69 7.81 18.69 14.65
N ASP A 70 8.96 18.03 14.70
CA ASP A 70 10.24 18.61 14.27
C ASP A 70 10.25 18.77 12.74
N LEU A 71 9.87 17.74 11.98
CA LEU A 71 9.83 17.76 10.51
C LEU A 71 8.99 18.92 9.95
N LEU A 72 7.87 19.24 10.62
CA LEU A 72 6.94 20.30 10.21
C LEU A 72 7.28 21.67 10.81
N SER A 73 8.26 21.74 11.69
CA SER A 73 8.65 23.00 12.34
C SER A 73 9.42 23.93 11.40
N ASP A 74 9.50 25.21 11.77
CA ASP A 74 10.33 26.19 11.06
C ASP A 74 11.84 25.94 11.24
N LYS A 75 12.22 25.06 12.17
CA LYS A 75 13.62 24.66 12.41
C LYS A 75 14.06 23.48 11.56
N ALA A 76 13.14 22.78 10.93
CA ALA A 76 13.46 21.70 10.00
C ALA A 76 14.26 22.23 8.81
N HIS A 77 15.17 21.40 8.32
CA HIS A 77 15.80 21.67 7.02
C HIS A 77 14.70 21.62 5.94
N ASN A 78 14.61 22.67 5.14
CA ASN A 78 13.65 22.78 4.04
C ASN A 78 14.41 23.31 2.82
N GLU A 79 14.85 22.41 1.97
CA GLU A 79 15.81 22.68 0.91
C GLU A 79 15.32 22.15 -0.43
N SER A 80 15.77 22.80 -1.51
CA SER A 80 15.67 22.25 -2.87
C SER A 80 16.89 21.38 -3.09
N ILE A 81 16.71 20.07 -3.01
CA ILE A 81 17.78 19.08 -3.22
C ILE A 81 17.78 18.61 -4.69
N LYS A 82 18.93 18.21 -5.21
CA LYS A 82 19.02 17.44 -6.45
C LYS A 82 18.72 15.98 -6.13
N VAL A 83 17.76 15.38 -6.83
CA VAL A 83 17.40 13.98 -6.60
C VAL A 83 18.56 13.04 -6.93
N ALA A 84 19.40 13.40 -7.89
CA ALA A 84 20.61 12.65 -8.23
C ALA A 84 21.66 12.58 -7.10
N ASP A 85 21.56 13.44 -6.09
CA ASP A 85 22.46 13.40 -4.91
C ASP A 85 21.97 12.42 -3.84
N LEU A 86 20.79 11.81 -4.01
CA LEU A 86 20.28 10.76 -3.14
C LEU A 86 20.91 9.41 -3.49
N ASP A 87 21.21 8.61 -2.47
CA ASP A 87 21.57 7.20 -2.64
C ASP A 87 20.32 6.35 -2.94
N ILE A 88 19.20 6.67 -2.25
CA ILE A 88 17.96 5.92 -2.34
C ILE A 88 16.77 6.88 -2.40
N LEU A 89 15.81 6.59 -3.28
CA LEU A 89 14.49 7.23 -3.31
C LEU A 89 13.42 6.15 -3.10
N MET A 90 12.68 6.23 -2.00
CA MET A 90 11.59 5.31 -1.70
C MET A 90 10.24 5.92 -2.10
N LEU A 91 9.53 5.27 -3.03
CA LEU A 91 8.18 5.67 -3.43
C LEU A 91 7.19 5.12 -2.40
N ARG A 92 6.64 5.99 -1.56
CA ARG A 92 5.79 5.61 -0.42
C ARG A 92 4.45 6.34 -0.39
N ASN A 93 4.17 7.15 -1.38
CA ASN A 93 2.86 7.76 -1.55
C ASN A 93 1.82 6.69 -1.91
N ASP A 94 0.59 6.85 -1.41
CA ASP A 94 -0.55 6.02 -1.79
C ASP A 94 -1.38 6.75 -2.85
N PRO A 95 -1.36 6.32 -4.13
CA PRO A 95 -2.14 6.95 -5.19
C PRO A 95 -3.65 6.94 -4.94
N ALA A 96 -4.16 5.97 -4.17
CA ALA A 96 -5.59 5.86 -3.88
C ALA A 96 -6.08 6.94 -2.91
N ASP A 97 -5.20 7.49 -2.08
CA ASP A 97 -5.52 8.61 -1.19
C ASP A 97 -5.57 9.96 -1.94
N ASP A 98 -5.09 9.99 -3.20
CA ASP A 98 -5.09 11.17 -4.08
C ASP A 98 -6.18 11.11 -5.16
N ALA A 99 -7.34 10.59 -4.85
CA ALA A 99 -8.44 10.45 -5.82
C ALA A 99 -8.87 11.78 -6.46
N GLU A 100 -8.81 12.88 -5.72
CA GLU A 100 -9.14 14.22 -6.22
C GLU A 100 -7.96 14.90 -6.96
N ARG A 101 -6.73 14.46 -6.71
CA ARG A 101 -5.50 14.98 -7.34
C ARG A 101 -4.94 13.97 -8.32
N THR A 102 -5.62 13.73 -9.43
CA THR A 102 -5.26 12.68 -10.40
C THR A 102 -3.83 12.76 -10.91
N TRP A 103 -3.26 13.98 -11.05
CA TRP A 103 -1.87 14.20 -11.40
C TRP A 103 -0.89 13.64 -10.34
N ALA A 104 -1.27 13.63 -9.06
CA ALA A 104 -0.44 13.16 -7.96
C ALA A 104 -0.29 11.63 -7.95
N GLN A 105 -1.28 10.91 -8.52
CA GLN A 105 -1.28 9.44 -8.54
C GLN A 105 -0.07 8.85 -9.25
N THR A 106 0.44 9.52 -10.29
CA THR A 106 1.58 9.06 -11.08
C THR A 106 2.85 9.90 -10.91
N ALA A 107 2.77 11.02 -10.20
CA ALA A 107 3.91 11.95 -10.08
C ALA A 107 5.14 11.27 -9.45
N GLY A 108 4.97 10.56 -8.33
CA GLY A 108 6.07 9.83 -7.68
C GLY A 108 6.73 8.81 -8.61
N ILE A 109 5.93 8.09 -9.41
CA ILE A 109 6.41 7.11 -10.40
C ILE A 109 7.23 7.80 -11.48
N ASN A 110 6.68 8.85 -12.11
CA ASN A 110 7.33 9.55 -13.20
C ASN A 110 8.68 10.16 -12.77
N PHE A 111 8.73 10.81 -11.61
CA PHE A 111 9.98 11.34 -11.08
C PHE A 111 10.92 10.24 -10.56
N GLY A 112 10.39 9.11 -10.09
CA GLY A 112 11.17 7.92 -9.77
C GLY A 112 11.87 7.33 -10.99
N GLU A 113 11.19 7.24 -12.14
CA GLU A 113 11.81 6.80 -13.42
C GLU A 113 12.93 7.74 -13.86
N LEU A 114 12.75 9.05 -13.71
CA LEU A 114 13.80 10.01 -13.99
C LEU A 114 14.99 9.85 -13.03
N ALA A 115 14.74 9.62 -11.75
CA ALA A 115 15.78 9.38 -10.76
C ALA A 115 16.62 8.14 -11.07
N LEU A 116 16.01 7.05 -11.55
CA LEU A 116 16.73 5.84 -12.02
C LEU A 116 17.74 6.17 -13.13
N ARG A 117 17.39 7.05 -14.09
CA ARG A 117 18.29 7.45 -15.18
C ARG A 117 19.53 8.17 -14.67
N HIS A 118 19.46 8.77 -13.49
CA HIS A 118 20.57 9.45 -12.83
C HIS A 118 21.32 8.58 -11.83
N GLY A 119 21.05 7.25 -11.80
CA GLY A 119 21.76 6.29 -10.98
C GLY A 119 21.30 6.18 -9.53
N VAL A 120 20.18 6.82 -9.17
CA VAL A 120 19.57 6.69 -7.84
C VAL A 120 18.90 5.32 -7.72
N ILE A 121 19.06 4.65 -6.59
CA ILE A 121 18.29 3.42 -6.29
C ILE A 121 16.87 3.83 -5.94
N VAL A 122 15.89 3.44 -6.78
CA VAL A 122 14.47 3.74 -6.53
C VAL A 122 13.75 2.47 -6.04
N LEU A 123 13.05 2.57 -4.93
CA LEU A 123 12.34 1.48 -4.25
C LEU A 123 10.87 1.92 -3.95
N ASN A 124 9.84 1.13 -4.30
CA ASN A 124 9.87 -0.02 -5.20
C ASN A 124 10.16 0.43 -6.64
N ASP A 125 10.36 -0.52 -7.55
CA ASP A 125 10.61 -0.21 -8.96
C ASP A 125 9.45 0.61 -9.57
N PRO A 126 9.70 1.83 -10.10
CA PRO A 126 8.64 2.71 -10.55
C PRO A 126 7.89 2.17 -11.77
N GLY A 127 8.57 1.46 -12.68
CA GLY A 127 7.94 0.86 -13.85
C GLY A 127 6.92 -0.19 -13.46
N THR A 128 7.24 -1.02 -12.49
CA THR A 128 6.30 -2.05 -11.98
C THR A 128 5.22 -1.45 -11.07
N VAL A 129 5.56 -0.46 -10.23
CA VAL A 129 4.56 0.26 -9.41
C VAL A 129 3.49 0.89 -10.30
N SER A 130 3.85 1.40 -11.47
CA SER A 130 2.89 1.92 -12.46
C SER A 130 1.82 0.89 -12.85
N GLY A 131 2.18 -0.39 -13.00
CA GLY A 131 1.25 -1.49 -13.23
C GLY A 131 0.46 -1.92 -11.99
N ALA A 132 0.90 -1.52 -10.80
CA ALA A 132 0.31 -1.86 -9.51
C ALA A 132 -0.62 -0.78 -8.93
N LEU A 133 -0.92 0.28 -9.69
CA LEU A 133 -1.82 1.37 -9.29
C LEU A 133 -3.25 0.93 -8.96
N ASN A 134 -3.61 -0.28 -9.32
CA ASN A 134 -4.90 -0.87 -9.02
C ASN A 134 -4.79 -2.37 -8.72
N LYS A 135 -5.89 -2.95 -8.26
CA LYS A 135 -5.95 -4.35 -7.82
C LYS A 135 -5.80 -5.40 -8.94
N MET A 136 -5.69 -4.98 -10.23
CA MET A 136 -5.38 -5.91 -11.33
C MET A 136 -3.99 -6.55 -11.18
N TYR A 137 -3.01 -5.81 -10.62
CA TYR A 137 -1.68 -6.36 -10.35
C TYR A 137 -1.74 -7.68 -9.56
N PHE A 138 -2.70 -7.79 -8.65
CA PHE A 138 -2.92 -8.99 -7.87
C PHE A 138 -3.22 -10.24 -8.72
N GLN A 139 -3.79 -10.06 -9.92
CA GLN A 139 -4.10 -11.17 -10.83
C GLN A 139 -2.86 -11.84 -11.44
N HIS A 140 -1.70 -11.22 -11.36
CA HIS A 140 -0.42 -11.80 -11.81
C HIS A 140 0.17 -12.83 -10.86
N PHE A 141 -0.36 -12.97 -9.64
CA PHE A 141 0.09 -13.98 -8.68
C PHE A 141 -0.64 -15.32 -8.88
N PRO A 142 -0.04 -16.46 -8.43
CA PRO A 142 -0.62 -17.78 -8.66
C PRO A 142 -2.05 -17.92 -8.10
N PRO A 143 -2.99 -18.56 -8.82
CA PRO A 143 -4.36 -18.79 -8.34
C PRO A 143 -4.44 -19.53 -7.00
N ALA A 144 -3.44 -20.36 -6.68
CA ALA A 144 -3.40 -21.13 -5.43
C ALA A 144 -3.44 -20.25 -4.18
N VAL A 145 -2.85 -19.05 -4.24
CA VAL A 145 -2.81 -18.12 -3.10
C VAL A 145 -3.86 -17.03 -3.17
N ARG A 146 -4.63 -16.95 -4.26
CA ARG A 146 -5.66 -15.92 -4.43
C ARG A 146 -7.05 -16.47 -4.14
N PRO A 147 -7.97 -15.66 -3.62
CA PRO A 147 -9.39 -16.00 -3.60
C PRO A 147 -9.92 -16.11 -5.04
N ARG A 148 -10.95 -16.96 -5.24
CA ARG A 148 -11.68 -16.98 -6.52
C ARG A 148 -12.27 -15.61 -6.79
N THR A 149 -12.11 -15.14 -8.02
CA THR A 149 -12.42 -13.74 -8.34
C THR A 149 -12.87 -13.63 -9.80
N VAL A 150 -13.91 -12.85 -10.03
CA VAL A 150 -14.30 -12.31 -11.35
C VAL A 150 -14.12 -10.80 -11.31
N ILE A 151 -13.59 -10.24 -12.39
CA ILE A 151 -13.43 -8.79 -12.56
C ILE A 151 -14.16 -8.42 -13.85
N SER A 152 -15.29 -7.76 -13.71
CA SER A 152 -16.17 -7.46 -14.86
C SER A 152 -16.94 -6.16 -14.63
N ARG A 153 -17.53 -5.64 -15.72
CA ARG A 153 -18.58 -4.61 -15.71
C ARG A 153 -19.94 -5.20 -16.10
N ASP A 154 -19.95 -6.45 -16.53
CA ASP A 154 -21.16 -7.16 -16.90
C ASP A 154 -21.91 -7.62 -15.64
N VAL A 155 -23.14 -7.14 -15.49
CA VAL A 155 -23.98 -7.43 -14.31
C VAL A 155 -24.35 -8.92 -14.26
N GLU A 156 -24.63 -9.55 -15.39
CA GLU A 156 -25.04 -10.95 -15.44
C GLU A 156 -23.87 -11.88 -15.07
N GLU A 157 -22.65 -11.55 -15.53
CA GLU A 157 -21.44 -12.28 -15.19
C GLU A 157 -21.13 -12.19 -13.69
N ILE A 158 -21.25 -11.00 -13.10
CA ILE A 158 -21.05 -10.79 -11.66
C ILE A 158 -22.13 -11.54 -10.85
N GLN A 159 -23.38 -11.44 -11.25
CA GLN A 159 -24.48 -12.17 -10.60
C GLN A 159 -24.32 -13.68 -10.67
N LYS A 160 -23.87 -14.18 -11.84
CA LYS A 160 -23.56 -15.59 -12.01
C LYS A 160 -22.48 -16.05 -11.04
N PHE A 161 -21.38 -15.30 -10.92
CA PHE A 161 -20.33 -15.60 -9.96
C PHE A 161 -20.85 -15.64 -8.53
N ILE A 162 -21.62 -14.62 -8.10
CA ILE A 162 -22.23 -14.58 -6.76
C ILE A 162 -23.09 -15.82 -6.51
N LYS A 163 -23.88 -16.22 -7.50
CA LYS A 163 -24.72 -17.41 -7.40
C LYS A 163 -23.88 -18.69 -7.27
N ASP A 164 -22.82 -18.82 -8.08
CA ASP A 164 -21.90 -19.97 -8.07
C ASP A 164 -21.15 -20.08 -6.72
N GLU A 165 -20.91 -18.93 -6.03
CA GLU A 165 -20.35 -18.86 -4.68
C GLU A 165 -21.42 -19.01 -3.56
N GLY A 166 -22.60 -19.55 -3.87
CA GLY A 166 -23.65 -19.81 -2.88
C GLY A 166 -24.40 -18.55 -2.40
N GLY A 167 -24.32 -17.46 -3.13
CA GLY A 167 -24.98 -16.19 -2.83
C GLY A 167 -24.21 -15.31 -1.86
N ARG A 168 -22.97 -15.64 -1.53
CA ARG A 168 -22.12 -14.87 -0.62
C ARG A 168 -20.81 -14.49 -1.29
N ALA A 169 -20.55 -13.18 -1.41
CA ALA A 169 -19.37 -12.67 -2.06
C ALA A 169 -18.98 -11.28 -1.53
N ILE A 170 -17.76 -10.86 -1.80
CA ILE A 170 -17.30 -9.47 -1.61
C ILE A 170 -17.31 -8.76 -2.97
N LEU A 171 -17.96 -7.61 -3.04
CA LEU A 171 -17.86 -6.70 -4.18
C LEU A 171 -16.98 -5.51 -3.78
N LYS A 172 -16.03 -5.14 -4.65
CA LYS A 172 -15.12 -4.02 -4.39
C LYS A 172 -14.64 -3.37 -5.69
N PRO A 173 -14.27 -2.06 -5.68
CA PRO A 173 -13.70 -1.40 -6.85
C PRO A 173 -12.26 -1.86 -7.13
N LEU A 174 -11.80 -1.67 -8.36
CA LEU A 174 -10.39 -1.89 -8.75
C LEU A 174 -9.45 -0.93 -8.05
N GLN A 175 -9.86 0.33 -7.90
CA GLN A 175 -9.11 1.36 -7.19
C GLN A 175 -9.79 1.68 -5.86
N GLY A 176 -9.03 2.13 -4.90
CA GLY A 176 -9.51 2.52 -3.57
C GLY A 176 -8.72 1.88 -2.45
N SER A 177 -8.60 2.63 -1.35
CA SER A 177 -7.94 2.24 -0.11
C SER A 177 -8.94 2.21 1.06
N GLY A 178 -8.50 1.75 2.21
CA GLY A 178 -9.26 1.87 3.45
C GLY A 178 -10.61 1.13 3.52
N GLY A 179 -10.93 0.25 2.55
CA GLY A 179 -12.22 -0.47 2.51
C GLY A 179 -13.38 0.35 1.94
N THR A 180 -13.13 1.50 1.33
CA THR A 180 -14.15 2.31 0.66
C THR A 180 -14.73 1.54 -0.52
N GLY A 181 -16.06 1.52 -0.65
CA GLY A 181 -16.75 0.83 -1.75
C GLY A 181 -16.73 -0.70 -1.65
N VAL A 182 -16.35 -1.28 -0.51
CA VAL A 182 -16.39 -2.73 -0.26
C VAL A 182 -17.75 -3.12 0.31
N PHE A 183 -18.42 -4.04 -0.36
CA PHE A 183 -19.72 -4.58 0.05
C PHE A 183 -19.63 -6.08 0.29
N LEU A 184 -20.20 -6.56 1.39
CA LEU A 184 -20.49 -7.96 1.61
C LEU A 184 -21.89 -8.29 1.08
N VAL A 185 -21.96 -9.14 0.07
CA VAL A 185 -23.23 -9.71 -0.41
C VAL A 185 -23.57 -10.90 0.46
N LYS A 186 -24.83 -10.97 0.89
CA LYS A 186 -25.38 -12.09 1.63
C LYS A 186 -26.59 -12.70 0.91
N PRO A 187 -26.86 -14.00 1.09
CA PRO A 187 -27.97 -14.68 0.42
C PRO A 187 -29.34 -14.02 0.65
N GLU A 188 -29.56 -13.39 1.83
CA GLU A 188 -30.78 -12.70 2.20
C GLU A 188 -30.93 -11.29 1.59
N GLU A 189 -29.86 -10.70 1.05
CA GLU A 189 -29.80 -9.31 0.56
C GLU A 189 -29.90 -9.18 -0.95
N LYS A 190 -30.46 -10.20 -1.64
CA LYS A 190 -30.50 -10.31 -3.12
C LYS A 190 -31.08 -9.08 -3.82
N ALA A 191 -32.05 -8.39 -3.20
CA ALA A 191 -32.69 -7.22 -3.79
C ALA A 191 -31.72 -6.04 -4.02
N ASN A 192 -30.62 -5.95 -3.29
CA ASN A 192 -29.69 -4.83 -3.33
C ASN A 192 -28.45 -5.06 -4.20
N ILE A 193 -28.25 -6.30 -4.72
CA ILE A 193 -27.04 -6.67 -5.46
C ILE A 193 -26.82 -5.75 -6.67
N ASN A 194 -27.88 -5.47 -7.45
CA ASN A 194 -27.76 -4.61 -8.62
C ASN A 194 -27.33 -3.19 -8.26
N GLN A 195 -27.85 -2.65 -7.17
CA GLN A 195 -27.46 -1.32 -6.68
C GLN A 195 -26.00 -1.28 -6.22
N MET A 196 -25.52 -2.35 -5.57
CA MET A 196 -24.12 -2.46 -5.17
C MET A 196 -23.19 -2.52 -6.40
N ILE A 197 -23.55 -3.35 -7.40
CA ILE A 197 -22.81 -3.44 -8.66
C ILE A 197 -22.81 -2.09 -9.38
N GLU A 198 -23.96 -1.44 -9.51
CA GLU A 198 -24.10 -0.14 -10.16
C GLU A 198 -23.25 0.93 -9.45
N ALA A 199 -23.29 0.98 -8.12
CA ALA A 199 -22.52 1.94 -7.34
C ALA A 199 -21.03 1.85 -7.63
N ILE A 200 -20.46 0.63 -7.71
CA ILE A 200 -19.05 0.41 -8.02
C ILE A 200 -18.76 0.66 -9.51
N SER A 201 -19.66 0.23 -10.40
CA SER A 201 -19.47 0.31 -11.87
C SER A 201 -19.40 1.73 -12.40
N ARG A 202 -19.86 2.73 -11.63
CA ARG A 202 -19.73 4.15 -12.00
C ARG A 202 -18.27 4.54 -12.19
N ASP A 203 -17.40 4.01 -11.34
CA ASP A 203 -15.98 4.37 -11.30
C ASP A 203 -15.07 3.35 -12.02
N GLY A 204 -15.65 2.27 -12.58
CA GLY A 204 -14.83 1.31 -13.32
C GLY A 204 -15.32 -0.14 -13.22
N TYR A 205 -14.36 -1.07 -13.19
CA TYR A 205 -14.64 -2.50 -13.06
C TYR A 205 -15.00 -2.88 -11.62
N VAL A 206 -15.86 -3.88 -11.49
CA VAL A 206 -16.22 -4.51 -10.22
C VAL A 206 -15.37 -5.75 -10.03
N ILE A 207 -14.76 -5.89 -8.88
CA ILE A 207 -14.18 -7.14 -8.40
C ILE A 207 -15.24 -7.86 -7.59
N ALA A 208 -15.71 -9.03 -8.08
CA ALA A 208 -16.51 -9.97 -7.32
C ALA A 208 -15.61 -11.11 -6.84
N GLN A 209 -15.51 -11.30 -5.53
CA GLN A 209 -14.55 -12.19 -4.89
C GLN A 209 -15.25 -13.10 -3.89
N GLU A 210 -14.82 -14.38 -3.81
CA GLU A 210 -15.35 -15.28 -2.79
C GLU A 210 -15.21 -14.70 -1.38
N TYR A 211 -16.18 -14.97 -0.55
CA TYR A 211 -16.11 -14.62 0.86
C TYR A 211 -15.32 -15.68 1.62
N LEU A 212 -14.26 -15.27 2.28
CA LEU A 212 -13.47 -16.16 3.13
C LEU A 212 -14.00 -16.12 4.56
N GLU A 213 -14.46 -17.26 5.09
CA GLU A 213 -14.98 -17.34 6.45
C GLU A 213 -13.96 -16.90 7.51
N ALA A 214 -12.67 -17.13 7.26
CA ALA A 214 -11.58 -16.69 8.14
C ALA A 214 -11.48 -15.14 8.26
N ALA A 215 -12.12 -14.37 7.36
CA ALA A 215 -12.15 -12.91 7.45
C ALA A 215 -12.88 -12.39 8.69
N LYS A 216 -13.76 -13.20 9.32
CA LYS A 216 -14.40 -12.88 10.60
C LYS A 216 -13.39 -12.63 11.71
N ASP A 217 -12.26 -13.28 11.62
CA ASP A 217 -11.17 -13.15 12.57
C ASP A 217 -10.22 -11.99 12.25
N GLY A 218 -10.46 -11.27 11.15
CA GLY A 218 -9.60 -10.21 10.64
C GLY A 218 -8.56 -10.70 9.65
N ASP A 219 -7.58 -9.87 9.36
CA ASP A 219 -6.47 -10.17 8.45
C ASP A 219 -5.12 -9.93 9.09
N THR A 220 -4.10 -10.60 8.56
CA THR A 220 -2.71 -10.42 8.98
C THR A 220 -1.95 -9.64 7.93
N ARG A 221 -1.39 -8.48 8.31
CA ARG A 221 -0.38 -7.77 7.52
C ARG A 221 1.00 -8.29 7.86
N LEU A 222 1.65 -8.93 6.88
CA LEU A 222 3.05 -9.36 6.97
C LEU A 222 3.92 -8.47 6.09
N PHE A 223 4.95 -7.86 6.66
CA PHE A 223 5.94 -7.10 5.88
C PHE A 223 6.98 -8.01 5.26
N VAL A 224 7.25 -7.75 3.98
CA VAL A 224 8.23 -8.47 3.18
C VAL A 224 9.22 -7.46 2.60
N VAL A 225 10.50 -7.78 2.66
CA VAL A 225 11.59 -6.97 2.11
C VAL A 225 12.43 -7.84 1.18
N ASN A 226 12.57 -7.41 -0.07
CA ASN A 226 13.25 -8.14 -1.12
C ASN A 226 12.79 -9.62 -1.23
N GLY A 227 11.47 -9.81 -1.18
CA GLY A 227 10.85 -11.14 -1.27
C GLY A 227 10.88 -11.98 0.01
N GLU A 228 11.58 -11.54 1.07
CA GLU A 228 11.69 -12.27 2.34
C GLU A 228 10.82 -11.66 3.45
N PRO A 229 10.07 -12.45 4.22
CA PRO A 229 9.39 -11.96 5.40
C PRO A 229 10.35 -11.26 6.35
N LEU A 230 10.09 -9.98 6.64
CA LEU A 230 10.96 -9.19 7.52
C LEU A 230 10.92 -9.75 8.94
N LYS A 231 12.11 -10.14 9.44
CA LYS A 231 12.27 -10.73 10.77
C LYS A 231 13.40 -10.02 11.53
N VAL A 232 13.11 -9.58 12.75
CA VAL A 232 14.08 -8.91 13.62
C VAL A 232 14.03 -9.58 14.99
N ASP A 233 15.16 -9.97 15.55
CA ASP A 233 15.28 -10.61 16.86
C ASP A 233 14.33 -11.81 17.06
N GLY A 234 14.19 -12.63 16.00
CA GLY A 234 13.31 -13.79 16.02
C GLY A 234 11.81 -13.49 15.81
N HIS A 235 11.41 -12.22 15.71
CA HIS A 235 10.02 -11.80 15.51
C HIS A 235 9.78 -11.29 14.10
N TYR A 236 8.68 -11.75 13.47
CA TYR A 236 8.24 -11.22 12.18
C TYR A 236 7.64 -9.82 12.35
N ALA A 237 7.96 -8.93 11.43
CA ALA A 237 7.30 -7.64 11.31
C ALA A 237 5.89 -7.87 10.75
N ALA A 238 4.94 -8.07 11.63
CA ALA A 238 3.56 -8.38 11.29
C ALA A 238 2.60 -7.90 12.38
N PHE A 239 1.38 -7.59 11.98
CA PHE A 239 0.28 -7.33 12.91
C PHE A 239 -1.03 -7.86 12.34
N ARG A 240 -1.99 -8.09 13.21
CA ARG A 240 -3.35 -8.51 12.85
C ARG A 240 -4.29 -7.32 12.97
N ARG A 241 -5.08 -7.10 11.93
CA ARG A 241 -6.21 -6.16 11.98
C ARG A 241 -7.47 -6.95 12.29
N VAL A 242 -8.20 -6.50 13.31
CA VAL A 242 -9.43 -7.14 13.76
C VAL A 242 -10.57 -6.17 13.50
N SER A 243 -11.57 -6.60 12.74
CA SER A 243 -12.77 -5.81 12.44
C SER A 243 -13.61 -5.59 13.70
N LYS A 244 -14.40 -4.52 13.69
CA LYS A 244 -15.49 -4.39 14.66
C LYS A 244 -16.55 -5.46 14.38
N SER A 245 -17.19 -5.95 15.44
CA SER A 245 -18.29 -6.91 15.31
C SER A 245 -19.33 -6.44 14.28
N GLY A 246 -19.58 -7.27 13.27
CA GLY A 246 -20.55 -7.01 12.21
C GLY A 246 -20.05 -6.28 10.96
N ASP A 247 -18.80 -5.80 10.94
CA ASP A 247 -18.19 -5.23 9.72
C ASP A 247 -17.31 -6.27 9.01
N ALA A 248 -17.45 -6.39 7.68
CA ALA A 248 -16.61 -7.26 6.86
C ALA A 248 -15.21 -6.67 6.63
N ARG A 249 -14.99 -5.41 7.02
CA ARG A 249 -13.74 -4.67 6.83
C ARG A 249 -12.92 -4.68 8.10
N SER A 250 -11.65 -5.05 8.00
CA SER A 250 -10.69 -5.05 9.12
C SER A 250 -9.81 -3.80 9.17
N ASN A 251 -9.95 -2.90 8.20
CA ASN A 251 -9.10 -1.72 8.06
C ASN A 251 -9.19 -0.78 9.27
N LEU A 252 -8.06 -0.19 9.64
CA LEU A 252 -7.98 0.76 10.76
C LEU A 252 -8.82 2.02 10.54
N SER A 253 -8.91 2.49 9.28
CA SER A 253 -9.77 3.62 8.87
C SER A 253 -11.26 3.34 9.10
N SER A 254 -11.68 2.07 9.04
CA SER A 254 -13.05 1.61 9.35
C SER A 254 -13.25 1.31 10.84
N GLY A 255 -12.28 1.66 11.71
CA GLY A 255 -12.36 1.50 13.16
C GLY A 255 -11.94 0.12 13.64
N GLY A 256 -11.21 -0.66 12.85
CA GLY A 256 -10.54 -1.87 13.26
C GLY A 256 -9.49 -1.62 14.33
N SER A 257 -9.12 -2.66 15.07
CA SER A 257 -8.06 -2.63 16.09
C SER A 257 -6.84 -3.44 15.64
N ILE A 258 -5.68 -3.11 16.21
CA ILE A 258 -4.44 -3.86 15.98
C ILE A 258 -4.27 -4.87 17.11
N ALA A 259 -3.94 -6.11 16.74
CA ALA A 259 -3.55 -7.18 17.63
C ALA A 259 -2.22 -7.79 17.18
N LYS A 260 -1.59 -8.57 18.07
CA LYS A 260 -0.38 -9.32 17.72
C LYS A 260 -0.74 -10.40 16.70
N ALA A 261 0.00 -10.43 15.58
CA ALA A 261 -0.13 -11.49 14.59
C ALA A 261 0.57 -12.78 15.09
N LYS A 262 -0.03 -13.92 14.74
CA LYS A 262 0.64 -15.22 14.80
C LYS A 262 1.00 -15.61 13.38
N ILE A 263 2.30 -15.74 13.10
CA ILE A 263 2.81 -16.17 11.80
C ILE A 263 3.06 -17.67 11.87
N ASP A 264 2.35 -18.40 11.06
CA ASP A 264 2.43 -19.87 10.95
C ASP A 264 3.04 -20.28 9.60
N ASP A 265 3.24 -21.58 9.41
CA ASP A 265 3.85 -22.13 8.20
C ASP A 265 3.01 -21.82 6.94
N GLN A 266 1.69 -21.69 7.08
CA GLN A 266 0.81 -21.36 5.98
C GLN A 266 1.00 -19.91 5.52
N THR A 267 1.11 -18.96 6.45
CA THR A 267 1.42 -17.57 6.18
C THR A 267 2.78 -17.45 5.47
N LEU A 268 3.79 -18.19 5.94
CA LEU A 268 5.13 -18.21 5.33
C LEU A 268 5.13 -18.84 3.94
N LYS A 269 4.35 -19.89 3.73
CA LYS A 269 4.20 -20.54 2.42
C LYS A 269 3.59 -19.59 1.39
N ILE A 270 2.62 -18.76 1.76
CA ILE A 270 2.09 -17.72 0.87
C ILE A 270 3.19 -16.75 0.46
N ALA A 271 3.97 -16.25 1.42
CA ALA A 271 5.09 -15.35 1.14
C ALA A 271 6.13 -15.99 0.20
N GLU A 272 6.44 -17.28 0.40
CA GLU A 272 7.35 -18.04 -0.48
C GLU A 272 6.81 -18.16 -1.91
N ILE A 273 5.53 -18.46 -2.08
CA ILE A 273 4.90 -18.61 -3.40
C ILE A 273 4.92 -17.28 -4.18
N VAL A 274 4.73 -16.13 -3.52
CA VAL A 274 4.69 -14.84 -4.19
C VAL A 274 6.07 -14.20 -4.38
N ARG A 275 7.09 -14.67 -3.64
CA ARG A 275 8.46 -14.15 -3.68
C ARG A 275 9.05 -14.00 -5.08
N PRO A 276 9.01 -15.04 -5.97
CA PRO A 276 9.67 -14.92 -7.28
C PRO A 276 9.13 -13.75 -8.10
N LYS A 277 7.82 -13.53 -8.03
CA LYS A 277 7.18 -12.41 -8.73
C LYS A 277 7.55 -11.07 -8.11
N LEU A 278 7.49 -10.94 -6.77
CA LEU A 278 7.86 -9.71 -6.08
C LEU A 278 9.30 -9.28 -6.37
N VAL A 279 10.23 -10.25 -6.37
CA VAL A 279 11.64 -9.98 -6.65
C VAL A 279 11.85 -9.61 -8.12
N ALA A 280 11.24 -10.35 -9.06
CA ALA A 280 11.33 -10.06 -10.49
C ALA A 280 10.76 -8.66 -10.85
N ASP A 281 9.75 -8.24 -10.13
CA ASP A 281 9.08 -6.94 -10.30
C ASP A 281 9.78 -5.79 -9.54
N GLY A 282 10.88 -6.05 -8.82
CA GLY A 282 11.54 -5.02 -8.02
C GLY A 282 10.69 -4.46 -6.90
N MET A 283 9.69 -5.22 -6.42
CA MET A 283 8.84 -4.87 -5.28
C MET A 283 9.59 -5.12 -3.98
N PHE A 284 10.50 -4.21 -3.65
CA PHE A 284 11.46 -4.36 -2.57
C PHE A 284 10.80 -4.41 -1.19
N MET A 285 9.87 -3.50 -0.92
CA MET A 285 9.15 -3.45 0.35
C MET A 285 7.66 -3.49 0.12
N VAL A 286 7.02 -4.55 0.61
CA VAL A 286 5.57 -4.76 0.46
C VAL A 286 4.92 -5.21 1.77
N GLY A 287 3.63 -4.92 1.90
CA GLY A 287 2.78 -5.50 2.93
C GLY A 287 1.83 -6.52 2.31
N LEU A 288 1.89 -7.77 2.75
CA LEU A 288 0.96 -8.82 2.35
C LEU A 288 -0.21 -8.87 3.33
N ASP A 289 -1.42 -8.72 2.83
CA ASP A 289 -2.65 -8.88 3.63
C ASP A 289 -3.19 -10.29 3.42
N ILE A 290 -3.20 -11.09 4.49
CA ILE A 290 -3.48 -12.52 4.45
C ILE A 290 -4.68 -12.83 5.33
N VAL A 291 -5.63 -13.59 4.78
CA VAL A 291 -6.81 -14.13 5.46
C VAL A 291 -6.84 -15.63 5.28
N GLY A 292 -6.68 -16.39 6.39
CA GLY A 292 -6.59 -17.83 6.33
C GLY A 292 -5.43 -18.29 5.43
N ASP A 293 -5.75 -19.02 4.36
CA ASP A 293 -4.80 -19.55 3.38
C ASP A 293 -4.71 -18.69 2.09
N LYS A 294 -5.28 -17.50 2.10
CA LYS A 294 -5.33 -16.63 0.92
C LYS A 294 -4.70 -15.28 1.15
N LEU A 295 -3.99 -14.83 0.13
CA LEU A 295 -3.53 -13.46 0.00
C LEU A 295 -4.69 -12.61 -0.52
N MET A 296 -5.00 -11.51 0.17
CA MET A 296 -6.13 -10.63 -0.16
C MET A 296 -5.69 -9.39 -0.89
N GLU A 297 -4.51 -8.86 -0.56
CA GLU A 297 -3.98 -7.63 -1.11
C GLU A 297 -2.46 -7.59 -0.96
N ILE A 298 -1.81 -6.89 -1.88
CA ILE A 298 -0.38 -6.55 -1.82
C ILE A 298 -0.29 -5.04 -1.82
N ASN A 299 0.30 -4.50 -0.76
CA ASN A 299 0.53 -3.07 -0.59
C ASN A 299 2.00 -2.79 -0.93
N VAL A 300 2.23 -2.06 -1.99
CA VAL A 300 3.55 -1.77 -2.56
C VAL A 300 4.00 -0.35 -2.28
#